data_bd337f70cd1fd3bf261ebab0aba94d4d
#
_entry.id   bd337f70cd1fd3bf261ebab0aba94d4d
#
_cell.length_a   1.000
_cell.length_b   1.000
_cell.length_c   1.000
_cell.angle_alpha   90.00
_cell.angle_beta   90.00
_cell.angle_gamma   90.00
#
_symmetry.space_group_name_H-M   'P 1'
#
loop_
_entity.id
_entity.type
_entity.pdbx_description
1 polymer ?
#
loop_
_entity_poly.entity_id
_entity_poly.type
_entity_poly.pdbx_seq_one_letter_code
_entity_poly.pdbx_strand_id
1 'polypeptide(L)'
;MRITQRRKGMKMLKVKNVAPGNIVSIKILNGDELIARLKEEYADTVILTNPMVFTMTPEGPGVIPWFALGDASIATIKKTHIFSMVNAKLEATQEYAENMATIENA
;
A
#
# COMPACT_ATOMS: atom_id res chain seq x y z
N MET A 1 -0.16 12.69 32.00
CA MET A 1 0.18 12.86 31.76
C MET A 1 0.25 12.69 31.42
N ARG A 2 0.38 12.58 31.18
CA ARG A 2 0.77 12.54 30.82
C ARG A 2 1.04 12.44 30.11
N ILE A 3 1.26 12.49 29.90
CA ILE A 3 1.82 12.48 29.27
C ILE A 3 2.32 12.12 28.85
N THR A 4 2.42 12.08 28.81
CA THR A 4 3.13 11.91 28.38
C THR A 4 3.38 11.39 27.92
N GLN A 5 3.37 11.25 27.95
CA GLN A 5 3.75 11.05 27.65
C GLN A 5 3.79 10.72 27.17
N ARG A 6 3.80 10.64 27.29
CA ARG A 6 4.01 10.58 27.08
C ARG A 6 4.16 10.38 26.52
N ARG A 7 4.25 10.31 26.44
CA ARG A 7 4.66 10.28 26.08
C ARG A 7 5.00 9.95 25.55
N LYS A 8 5.07 9.82 25.59
CA LYS A 8 5.59 9.51 25.18
C LYS A 8 5.74 8.99 24.58
N GLY A 9 5.69 8.89 24.76
CA GLY A 9 6.04 8.58 24.15
C GLY A 9 5.97 7.83 23.70
N MET A 10 5.79 7.83 23.68
CA MET A 10 5.81 7.34 23.13
C MET A 10 5.88 6.75 22.57
N LYS A 11 5.90 6.63 22.73
CA LYS A 11 6.11 6.10 22.13
C LYS A 11 5.95 5.55 21.49
N MET A 12 6.02 5.72 21.74
CA MET A 12 5.98 5.43 20.97
C MET A 12 5.66 4.64 20.70
N LEU A 13 5.39 4.55 20.72
CA LEU A 13 5.03 4.00 20.24
C LEU A 13 5.24 3.20 19.66
N LYS A 14 4.78 2.68 19.78
CA LYS A 14 5.43 2.31 18.72
C LYS A 14 4.72 1.80 17.59
N VAL A 15 4.25 2.62 16.87
CA VAL A 15 3.62 2.42 15.59
C VAL A 15 4.68 1.95 14.61
N LYS A 16 4.40 0.85 13.89
CA LYS A 16 5.28 0.48 12.80
C LYS A 16 5.22 1.53 11.73
N ASN A 17 6.34 2.12 11.41
CA ASN A 17 6.41 3.09 10.34
C ASN A 17 6.27 2.39 9.00
N VAL A 18 5.63 3.06 8.05
CA VAL A 18 5.64 2.63 6.67
C VAL A 18 7.05 2.86 6.13
N ALA A 19 7.65 1.83 5.53
CA ALA A 19 9.03 1.90 5.08
C ALA A 19 9.20 1.18 3.76
N PRO A 20 10.20 1.58 2.95
CA PRO A 20 10.51 0.85 1.71
C PRO A 20 10.67 -0.65 1.98
N GLY A 21 10.13 -1.46 1.08
CA GLY A 21 10.11 -2.90 1.21
C GLY A 21 8.81 -3.43 1.78
N ASN A 22 8.04 -2.61 2.47
CA ASN A 22 6.77 -3.04 3.06
C ASN A 22 5.69 -3.11 2.01
N ILE A 23 4.72 -4.01 2.24
CA ILE A 23 3.47 -4.01 1.48
C ILE A 23 2.56 -2.99 2.17
N VAL A 24 2.04 -2.06 1.39
CA VAL A 24 1.27 -0.93 1.93
C VAL A 24 -0.11 -0.90 1.31
N SER A 25 -1.05 -0.36 2.06
CA SER A 25 -2.39 -0.03 1.58
C SER A 25 -2.47 1.48 1.45
N ILE A 26 -2.94 1.95 0.31
CA ILE A 26 -2.94 3.38 -0.01
C ILE A 26 -4.34 3.78 -0.46
N LYS A 27 -4.89 4.79 0.22
CA LYS A 27 -6.13 5.44 -0.23
C LYS A 27 -5.74 6.64 -1.07
N ILE A 28 -6.23 6.69 -2.30
CA ILE A 28 -5.95 7.82 -3.19
C ILE A 28 -7.20 8.66 -3.36
N LEU A 29 -7.02 9.87 -3.87
CA LEU A 29 -8.06 10.90 -3.84
C LEU A 29 -9.31 10.53 -4.62
N ASN A 30 -9.19 9.65 -5.63
CA ASN A 30 -10.37 9.21 -6.39
C ASN A 30 -11.21 8.18 -5.65
N GLY A 31 -10.80 7.76 -4.44
CA GLY A 31 -11.52 6.80 -3.63
C GLY A 31 -11.02 5.37 -3.72
N ASP A 32 -10.12 5.07 -4.66
CA ASP A 32 -9.57 3.72 -4.74
C ASP A 32 -8.69 3.42 -3.55
N GLU A 33 -8.69 2.15 -3.18
CA GLU A 33 -7.71 1.63 -2.22
C GLU A 33 -6.78 0.68 -2.96
N LEU A 34 -5.48 1.01 -2.93
CA LEU A 34 -4.46 0.23 -3.62
C LEU A 34 -3.67 -0.58 -2.63
N ILE A 35 -3.13 -1.71 -3.10
CA ILE A 35 -2.12 -2.45 -2.34
C ILE A 35 -0.91 -2.63 -3.25
N ALA A 36 0.28 -2.45 -2.70
CA ALA A 36 1.50 -2.51 -3.48
C ALA A 36 2.69 -2.66 -2.53
N ARG A 37 3.83 -3.04 -3.08
CA ARG A 37 5.09 -2.93 -2.32
C ARG A 37 5.61 -1.52 -2.50
N LEU A 38 5.93 -0.86 -1.40
CA LEU A 38 6.56 0.46 -1.43
C LEU A 38 8.03 0.24 -1.80
N LYS A 39 8.45 0.76 -2.94
CA LYS A 39 9.84 0.63 -3.38
C LYS A 39 10.70 1.74 -2.81
N GLU A 40 10.23 2.97 -2.95
CA GLU A 40 10.96 4.14 -2.46
C GLU A 40 9.98 5.24 -2.11
N GLU A 41 10.41 6.10 -1.22
CA GLU A 41 9.59 7.25 -0.83
C GLU A 41 10.46 8.50 -0.86
N TYR A 42 9.98 9.52 -1.53
CA TYR A 42 10.65 10.81 -1.63
C TYR A 42 9.77 11.89 -1.00
N ALA A 43 10.27 13.13 -1.00
CA ALA A 43 9.56 14.24 -0.35
C ALA A 43 8.15 14.45 -0.95
N ASP A 44 8.01 14.28 -2.27
CA ASP A 44 6.77 14.60 -2.96
C ASP A 44 6.16 13.43 -3.73
N THR A 45 6.85 12.27 -3.78
CA THR A 45 6.36 11.12 -4.53
C THR A 45 6.64 9.82 -3.77
N VAL A 46 5.89 8.78 -4.13
CA VAL A 46 6.21 7.40 -3.73
C VAL A 46 6.32 6.57 -4.99
N ILE A 47 7.20 5.58 -4.95
CA ILE A 47 7.38 4.62 -6.04
C ILE A 47 6.90 3.28 -5.53
N LEU A 48 5.97 2.69 -6.27
CA LEU A 48 5.33 1.42 -5.94
C LEU A 48 5.68 0.38 -6.99
N THR A 49 5.69 -0.87 -6.59
CA THR A 49 5.78 -1.98 -7.55
C THR A 49 4.44 -2.68 -7.61
N ASN A 50 3.97 -2.87 -8.83
CA ASN A 50 2.79 -3.68 -9.16
C ASN A 50 1.57 -3.32 -8.30
N PRO A 51 1.11 -2.06 -8.34
CA PRO A 51 -0.06 -1.69 -7.56
C PRO A 51 -1.30 -2.42 -8.06
N MET A 52 -2.09 -2.91 -7.11
CA MET A 52 -3.36 -3.56 -7.36
C MET A 52 -4.46 -2.77 -6.66
N VAL A 53 -5.65 -2.78 -7.23
CA VAL A 53 -6.78 -2.04 -6.66
C VAL A 53 -7.76 -3.04 -6.05
N PHE A 54 -8.25 -2.70 -4.86
CA PHE A 54 -9.29 -3.46 -4.19
C PHE A 54 -10.61 -3.20 -4.88
N THR A 55 -11.35 -4.26 -5.19
CA THR A 55 -12.64 -4.13 -5.87
C THR A 55 -13.50 -5.35 -5.58
N MET A 56 -14.77 -5.26 -5.95
CA MET A 56 -15.66 -6.42 -5.91
C MET A 56 -15.51 -7.18 -7.21
N THR A 57 -15.28 -8.47 -7.11
CA THR A 57 -15.21 -9.36 -8.27
C THR A 57 -16.42 -10.29 -8.23
N PRO A 58 -16.67 -11.06 -9.32
CA PRO A 58 -17.77 -12.03 -9.28
C PRO A 58 -17.65 -13.04 -8.13
N GLU A 59 -16.43 -13.31 -7.66
CA GLU A 59 -16.19 -14.24 -6.55
C GLU A 59 -16.17 -13.54 -5.20
N GLY A 60 -16.43 -12.23 -5.15
CA GLY A 60 -16.40 -11.46 -3.92
C GLY A 60 -15.31 -10.41 -3.94
N PRO A 61 -14.99 -9.81 -2.78
CA PRO A 61 -13.93 -8.80 -2.74
C PRO A 61 -12.58 -9.39 -3.10
N GLY A 62 -11.79 -8.61 -3.85
CA GLY A 62 -10.47 -9.06 -4.27
C GLY A 62 -9.64 -7.90 -4.78
N VAL A 63 -8.47 -8.21 -5.33
CA VAL A 63 -7.59 -7.20 -5.90
C VAL A 63 -7.27 -7.57 -7.35
N ILE A 64 -7.19 -6.54 -8.19
CA ILE A 64 -6.83 -6.70 -9.59
C ILE A 64 -5.75 -5.66 -9.91
N PRO A 65 -4.95 -5.89 -10.98
CA PRO A 65 -3.96 -4.88 -11.36
C PRO A 65 -4.61 -3.53 -11.58
N TRP A 66 -3.97 -2.48 -11.05
CA TRP A 66 -4.53 -1.13 -11.18
C TRP A 66 -4.42 -0.61 -12.60
N PHE A 67 -3.35 -1.01 -13.30
CA PHE A 67 -3.17 -0.64 -14.70
C PHE A 67 -3.59 -1.83 -15.57
N ALA A 68 -4.57 -1.61 -16.44
CA ALA A 68 -5.02 -2.67 -17.34
C ALA A 68 -4.12 -2.81 -18.56
N LEU A 69 -3.52 -1.70 -18.99
CA LEU A 69 -2.77 -1.68 -20.26
C LEU A 69 -1.32 -1.27 -20.06
N GLY A 70 -0.96 -0.75 -18.91
CA GLY A 70 0.40 -0.26 -18.66
C GLY A 70 1.26 -1.28 -17.96
N ASP A 71 2.57 -1.15 -18.15
CA ASP A 71 3.54 -1.92 -17.38
C ASP A 71 3.73 -1.21 -16.05
N ALA A 72 3.09 -1.73 -15.01
CA ALA A 72 3.12 -1.11 -13.68
C ALA A 72 4.08 -1.81 -12.75
N SER A 73 5.10 -2.50 -13.28
CA SER A 73 6.14 -3.06 -12.41
C SER A 73 6.76 -1.97 -11.55
N ILE A 74 6.78 -0.74 -12.05
CA ILE A 74 7.18 0.43 -11.25
C ILE A 74 6.20 1.56 -11.59
N ALA A 75 5.53 2.09 -10.55
CA ALA A 75 4.57 3.16 -10.73
C ALA A 75 4.87 4.28 -9.74
N THR A 76 4.83 5.52 -10.21
CA THR A 76 5.09 6.69 -9.37
C THR A 76 3.79 7.41 -9.09
N ILE A 77 3.55 7.76 -7.83
CA ILE A 77 2.37 8.51 -7.43
C ILE A 77 2.83 9.75 -6.66
N LYS A 78 2.28 10.90 -7.01
CA LYS A 78 2.53 12.13 -6.25
C LYS A 78 1.82 12.05 -4.91
N LYS A 79 2.50 12.47 -3.86
CA LYS A 79 1.91 12.42 -2.52
C LYS A 79 0.67 13.29 -2.40
N THR A 80 0.55 14.33 -3.24
CA THR A 80 -0.67 15.14 -3.25
C THR A 80 -1.90 14.35 -3.66
N HIS A 81 -1.73 13.20 -4.31
CA HIS A 81 -2.85 12.33 -4.69
C HIS A 81 -3.13 11.24 -3.67
N ILE A 82 -2.33 11.14 -2.63
CA ILE A 82 -2.48 10.12 -1.60
C ILE A 82 -3.24 10.72 -0.43
N PHE A 83 -4.37 10.12 -0.09
CA PHE A 83 -5.12 10.52 1.08
C PHE A 83 -4.50 9.93 2.35
N SER A 84 -4.10 8.67 2.31
CA SER A 84 -3.50 7.98 3.46
C SER A 84 -2.73 6.75 2.98
N MET A 85 -1.66 6.40 3.68
CA MET A 85 -0.87 5.22 3.38
C MET A 85 -0.52 4.53 4.70
N VAL A 86 -0.82 3.25 4.80
CA VAL A 86 -0.56 2.45 6.00
C VAL A 86 0.01 1.11 5.58
N ASN A 87 0.62 0.40 6.52
CA ASN A 87 1.04 -0.98 6.24
C ASN A 87 -0.19 -1.85 6.02
N ALA A 88 -0.12 -2.75 5.04
CA ALA A 88 -1.22 -3.64 4.75
C ALA A 88 -1.39 -4.66 5.88
N LYS A 89 -2.63 -5.11 6.08
CA LYS A 89 -2.92 -6.20 7.00
C LYS A 89 -2.28 -7.49 6.49
N LEU A 90 -2.00 -8.41 7.41
CA LEU A 90 -1.35 -9.66 7.05
C LEU A 90 -2.12 -10.41 5.97
N GLU A 91 -3.44 -10.52 6.10
CA GLU A 91 -4.26 -11.23 5.12
C GLU A 91 -4.15 -10.60 3.74
N ALA A 92 -4.14 -9.27 3.70
CA ALA A 92 -4.02 -8.54 2.44
C ALA A 92 -2.64 -8.74 1.83
N THR A 93 -1.61 -8.77 2.66
CA THR A 93 -0.24 -9.03 2.21
C THR A 93 -0.14 -10.42 1.57
N GLN A 94 -0.79 -11.40 2.20
CA GLN A 94 -0.76 -12.77 1.68
C GLN A 94 -1.50 -12.85 0.35
N GLU A 95 -2.64 -12.20 0.22
CA GLU A 95 -3.39 -12.19 -1.03
C GLU A 95 -2.60 -11.50 -2.13
N TYR A 96 -1.95 -10.40 -1.80
CA TYR A 96 -1.11 -9.68 -2.76
C TYR A 96 0.02 -10.60 -3.27
N ALA A 97 0.68 -11.31 -2.36
CA ALA A 97 1.77 -12.21 -2.73
C ALA A 97 1.28 -13.34 -3.65
N GLU A 98 0.09 -13.88 -3.36
CA GLU A 98 -0.49 -14.94 -4.20
C GLU A 98 -0.82 -14.40 -5.60
N ASN A 99 -1.38 -13.21 -5.67
CA ASN A 99 -1.69 -12.61 -6.96
C ASN A 99 -0.42 -12.32 -7.76
N MET A 100 0.63 -11.87 -7.08
CA MET A 100 1.91 -11.62 -7.76
C MET A 100 2.51 -12.90 -8.31
N ALA A 101 2.45 -14.00 -7.54
CA ALA A 101 2.94 -15.30 -8.01
C ALA A 101 2.19 -15.75 -9.26
N THR A 102 0.87 -15.56 -9.29
CA THR A 102 0.06 -15.92 -10.44
C THR A 102 0.47 -15.10 -11.67
N ILE A 103 0.67 -13.79 -11.49
CA ILE A 103 1.06 -12.91 -12.59
C ILE A 103 2.43 -13.31 -13.14
N GLU A 104 3.38 -13.60 -12.25
CA GLU A 104 4.74 -13.94 -12.66
C GLU A 104 4.81 -15.27 -13.39
N ASN A 105 3.88 -16.16 -13.09
CA ASN A 105 3.84 -17.48 -13.70
C ASN A 105 2.91 -17.58 -14.89
N ALA A 106 2.29 -16.48 -15.29
CA ALA A 106 1.33 -16.44 -16.39
C ALA A 106 2.02 -16.52 -17.76
#